data_f6af2a8502e3c3d8937cfd221e2639e1
#
_entry.id   f6af2a8502e3c3d8937cfd221e2639e1
#
_cell.length_a   1.000
_cell.length_b   1.000
_cell.length_c   1.000
_cell.angle_alpha   90.00
_cell.angle_beta   90.00
_cell.angle_gamma   90.00
#
_symmetry.space_group_name_H-M   'P 1'
#
loop_
_entity.id
_entity.type
_entity.pdbx_description
1 polymer ?
#
loop_
_entity_poly.entity_id
_entity_poly.type
_entity_poly.pdbx_seq_one_letter_code
_entity_poly.pdbx_strand_id
1 'polypeptide(L)'
;YPYAYRCCDVDDVITNTLGAALGWACAWLLGRVVPPGKLASEEPTDQPGFVRRCVALWIDLVIVWLVAVVPYGVVAVGFEVAGLEPFALPGMTAGQTGAILIDGVALIALAVVEVVIPWLHDGSTPGGSFVRMTFETHPRTTGYRVLFYAARSATLALAFLWVPWMAVILFVFYLVKREMPYDLIP
;
A
#
# COMPACT_ATOMS: atom_id res chain seq x y z
N TYR A 1 40.50 19.44 -2.54
CA TYR A 1 39.98 18.51 -1.52
C TYR A 1 38.49 18.30 -1.74
N PRO A 2 38.07 17.11 -2.06
CA PRO A 2 36.65 16.84 -2.27
C PRO A 2 36.07 16.25 -1.00
N TYR A 3 35.93 17.04 0.04
CA TYR A 3 35.04 16.68 1.13
C TYR A 3 33.95 17.73 1.14
N ALA A 4 32.84 17.41 0.49
CA ALA A 4 31.60 18.09 0.73
C ALA A 4 31.24 17.84 2.20
N TYR A 5 31.64 18.72 3.08
CA TYR A 5 31.02 18.82 4.39
C TYR A 5 29.54 19.09 4.12
N ARG A 6 28.69 18.13 4.46
CA ARG A 6 27.27 18.43 4.66
C ARG A 6 27.22 19.40 5.82
N CYS A 7 27.29 20.70 5.51
CA CYS A 7 26.82 21.70 6.43
C CYS A 7 25.37 21.32 6.74
N CYS A 8 24.99 21.34 8.02
CA CYS A 8 23.61 21.23 8.46
C CYS A 8 22.85 22.31 7.69
N ASP A 9 22.13 21.90 6.66
CA ASP A 9 21.47 22.86 5.76
C ASP A 9 20.26 23.38 6.54
N VAL A 10 20.15 24.70 6.66
CA VAL A 10 19.01 25.33 7.34
C VAL A 10 17.70 24.89 6.72
N ASP A 11 17.73 24.60 5.42
CA ASP A 11 16.58 24.06 4.68
C ASP A 11 16.14 22.68 5.19
N ASP A 12 17.07 21.81 5.61
CA ASP A 12 16.75 20.52 6.22
C ASP A 12 16.04 20.69 7.57
N VAL A 13 16.46 21.68 8.37
CA VAL A 13 15.79 21.98 9.66
C VAL A 13 14.40 22.55 9.43
N ILE A 14 14.25 23.46 8.45
CA ILE A 14 12.96 24.06 8.12
C ILE A 14 12.00 23.01 7.56
N THR A 15 12.43 22.19 6.60
CA THR A 15 11.58 21.15 5.98
C THR A 15 11.16 20.07 6.97
N ASN A 16 12.07 19.61 7.82
CA ASN A 16 11.77 18.63 8.85
C ASN A 16 10.82 19.18 9.92
N THR A 17 11.03 20.44 10.34
CA THR A 17 10.15 21.10 11.32
C THR A 17 8.76 21.35 10.74
N LEU A 18 8.65 21.82 9.50
CA LEU A 18 7.38 21.98 8.80
C LEU A 18 6.67 20.64 8.59
N GLY A 19 7.41 19.59 8.21
CA GLY A 19 6.87 18.25 8.08
C GLY A 19 6.30 17.73 9.40
N ALA A 20 7.02 17.91 10.50
CA ALA A 20 6.54 17.53 11.84
C ALA A 20 5.32 18.34 12.27
N ALA A 21 5.31 19.66 12.03
CA ALA A 21 4.19 20.54 12.35
C ALA A 21 2.94 20.19 11.53
N LEU A 22 3.08 19.91 10.23
CA LEU A 22 1.99 19.44 9.37
C LEU A 22 1.49 18.06 9.80
N GLY A 23 2.37 17.12 10.13
CA GLY A 23 2.00 15.80 10.64
C GLY A 23 1.21 15.91 11.95
N TRP A 24 1.65 16.76 12.87
CA TRP A 24 0.93 17.05 14.10
C TRP A 24 -0.45 17.68 13.84
N ALA A 25 -0.54 18.67 12.95
CA ALA A 25 -1.80 19.31 12.60
C ALA A 25 -2.78 18.32 11.95
N CYS A 26 -2.29 17.43 11.07
CA CYS A 26 -3.08 16.36 10.48
C CYS A 26 -3.57 15.36 11.54
N ALA A 27 -2.72 14.94 12.47
CA ALA A 27 -3.08 14.03 13.56
C ALA A 27 -4.12 14.67 14.50
N TRP A 28 -3.96 15.97 14.81
CA TRP A 28 -4.89 16.71 15.62
C TRP A 28 -6.28 16.88 14.94
N LEU A 29 -6.27 17.18 13.64
CA LEU A 29 -7.49 17.27 12.84
C LEU A 29 -8.22 15.92 12.74
N LEU A 30 -7.45 14.85 12.45
CA LEU A 30 -7.96 13.47 12.44
C LEU A 30 -8.56 13.07 13.78
N GLY A 31 -7.91 13.41 14.90
CA GLY A 31 -8.43 13.13 16.25
C GLY A 31 -9.73 13.87 16.58
N ARG A 32 -10.00 15.01 15.91
CA ARG A 32 -11.28 15.71 16.04
C ARG A 32 -12.39 15.12 15.16
N VAL A 33 -12.03 14.65 13.95
CA VAL A 33 -12.98 14.05 13.00
C VAL A 33 -13.32 12.61 13.37
N VAL A 34 -12.33 11.88 13.92
CA VAL A 34 -12.49 10.48 14.35
C VAL A 34 -12.19 10.40 15.85
N PRO A 35 -13.21 10.44 16.71
CA PRO A 35 -13.00 10.35 18.17
C PRO A 35 -12.26 9.05 18.56
N PRO A 36 -11.30 9.11 19.48
CA PRO A 36 -10.47 7.95 19.88
C PRO A 36 -11.28 6.74 20.38
N GLY A 37 -12.45 6.95 20.95
CA GLY A 37 -13.35 5.88 21.39
C GLY A 37 -13.91 5.00 20.25
N LYS A 38 -13.94 5.50 19.01
CA LYS A 38 -14.34 4.70 17.84
C LYS A 38 -13.18 3.91 17.24
N LEU A 39 -11.95 4.31 17.52
CA LEU A 39 -10.73 3.60 17.09
C LEU A 39 -10.33 2.52 18.10
N ALA A 40 -10.82 2.61 19.34
CA ALA A 40 -10.48 1.70 20.44
C ALA A 40 -11.39 0.46 20.55
N SER A 41 -12.38 0.28 19.66
CA SER A 41 -13.14 -0.97 19.64
C SER A 41 -12.21 -2.12 19.28
N GLU A 42 -12.11 -3.13 20.14
CA GLU A 42 -11.20 -4.27 19.99
C GLU A 42 -11.62 -5.20 18.84
N GLU A 43 -12.87 -5.16 18.44
CA GLU A 43 -13.40 -6.02 17.38
C GLU A 43 -13.19 -5.42 15.98
N PRO A 44 -12.81 -6.26 14.99
CA PRO A 44 -12.75 -5.84 13.60
C PRO A 44 -14.12 -5.33 13.15
N THR A 45 -14.16 -4.24 12.39
CA THR A 45 -15.43 -3.73 11.90
C THR A 45 -15.83 -4.41 10.60
N ASP A 46 -17.08 -4.89 10.54
CA ASP A 46 -17.67 -5.52 9.36
C ASP A 46 -18.11 -4.50 8.29
N GLN A 47 -18.18 -3.22 8.66
CA GLN A 47 -18.55 -2.14 7.74
C GLN A 47 -17.50 -1.03 7.75
N PRO A 48 -16.32 -1.27 7.15
CA PRO A 48 -15.25 -0.29 7.13
C PRO A 48 -15.60 0.89 6.23
N GLY A 49 -15.43 2.11 6.76
CA GLY A 49 -15.57 3.34 6.00
C GLY A 49 -14.53 3.45 4.86
N PHE A 50 -14.82 4.27 3.83
CA PHE A 50 -13.94 4.47 2.68
C PHE A 50 -12.51 4.86 3.08
N VAL A 51 -12.36 5.82 3.99
CA VAL A 51 -11.04 6.29 4.46
C VAL A 51 -10.24 5.15 5.09
N ARG A 52 -10.88 4.29 5.90
CA ARG A 52 -10.22 3.13 6.53
C ARG A 52 -9.72 2.15 5.48
N ARG A 53 -10.50 1.90 4.42
CA ARG A 53 -10.08 1.07 3.27
C ARG A 53 -8.90 1.68 2.50
N CYS A 54 -8.91 3.00 2.28
CA CYS A 54 -7.79 3.70 1.65
C CYS A 54 -6.50 3.63 2.49
N VAL A 55 -6.60 3.80 3.81
CA VAL A 55 -5.45 3.70 4.71
C VAL A 55 -4.91 2.28 4.74
N ALA A 56 -5.78 1.26 4.81
CA ALA A 56 -5.37 -0.14 4.73
C ALA A 56 -4.60 -0.42 3.43
N LEU A 57 -5.18 -0.06 2.29
CA LEU A 57 -4.55 -0.23 0.98
C LEU A 57 -3.21 0.51 0.89
N TRP A 58 -3.14 1.74 1.42
CA TRP A 58 -1.89 2.51 1.41
C TRP A 58 -0.79 1.82 2.21
N ILE A 59 -1.11 1.27 3.39
CA ILE A 59 -0.16 0.49 4.20
C ILE A 59 0.28 -0.76 3.44
N ASP A 60 -0.64 -1.49 2.83
CA ASP A 60 -0.34 -2.68 2.03
C ASP A 60 0.60 -2.36 0.86
N LEU A 61 0.36 -1.23 0.16
CA LEU A 61 1.23 -0.76 -0.92
C LEU A 61 2.62 -0.36 -0.43
N VAL A 62 2.72 0.29 0.74
CA VAL A 62 4.03 0.60 1.35
C VAL A 62 4.79 -0.67 1.68
N ILE A 63 4.13 -1.70 2.22
CA ILE A 63 4.73 -3.01 2.49
C ILE A 63 5.23 -3.65 1.19
N VAL A 64 4.40 -3.69 0.14
CA VAL A 64 4.76 -4.21 -1.19
C VAL A 64 5.98 -3.48 -1.75
N TRP A 65 5.97 -2.14 -1.68
CA TRP A 65 7.08 -1.32 -2.16
C TRP A 65 8.38 -1.60 -1.39
N LEU A 66 8.32 -1.68 -0.07
CA LEU A 66 9.48 -2.00 0.76
C LEU A 66 10.05 -3.38 0.45
N VAL A 67 9.18 -4.39 0.29
CA VAL A 67 9.59 -5.77 -0.06
C VAL A 67 10.24 -5.82 -1.45
N ALA A 68 9.82 -4.99 -2.39
CA ALA A 68 10.39 -4.96 -3.73
C ALA A 68 11.70 -4.16 -3.80
N VAL A 69 11.74 -2.97 -3.21
CA VAL A 69 12.84 -2.01 -3.39
C VAL A 69 14.00 -2.27 -2.45
N VAL A 70 13.73 -2.61 -1.18
CA VAL A 70 14.81 -2.74 -0.17
C VAL A 70 15.79 -3.88 -0.49
N PRO A 71 15.34 -5.12 -0.81
CA PRO A 71 16.28 -6.19 -1.14
C PRO A 71 17.09 -5.87 -2.40
N TYR A 72 16.47 -5.29 -3.42
CA TYR A 72 17.17 -4.88 -4.63
C TYR A 72 18.23 -3.81 -4.31
N GLY A 73 17.89 -2.81 -3.53
CA GLY A 73 18.82 -1.75 -3.12
C GLY A 73 20.02 -2.29 -2.33
N VAL A 74 19.79 -3.22 -1.41
CA VAL A 74 20.86 -3.88 -0.65
C VAL A 74 21.81 -4.65 -1.58
N VAL A 75 21.27 -5.40 -2.53
CA VAL A 75 22.06 -6.14 -3.52
C VAL A 75 22.82 -5.17 -4.42
N ALA A 76 22.20 -4.11 -4.93
CA ALA A 76 22.84 -3.13 -5.80
C ALA A 76 24.03 -2.43 -5.11
N VAL A 77 23.83 -1.99 -3.86
CA VAL A 77 24.92 -1.41 -3.04
C VAL A 77 26.02 -2.42 -2.77
N GLY A 78 25.68 -3.70 -2.53
CA GLY A 78 26.63 -4.77 -2.34
C GLY A 78 27.54 -4.95 -3.57
N PHE A 79 27.00 -4.94 -4.78
CA PHE A 79 27.76 -5.00 -6.03
C PHE A 79 28.70 -3.80 -6.18
N GLU A 80 28.22 -2.59 -5.90
CA GLU A 80 29.01 -1.37 -5.97
C GLU A 80 30.19 -1.40 -4.98
N VAL A 81 29.94 -1.80 -3.73
CA VAL A 81 30.99 -1.91 -2.69
C VAL A 81 32.02 -2.99 -3.03
N ALA A 82 31.56 -4.09 -3.64
CA ALA A 82 32.47 -5.18 -4.09
C ALA A 82 33.25 -4.85 -5.38
N GLY A 83 32.96 -3.70 -6.03
CA GLY A 83 33.56 -3.34 -7.31
C GLY A 83 33.13 -4.25 -8.46
N LEU A 84 31.96 -4.90 -8.33
CA LEU A 84 31.41 -5.79 -9.33
C LEU A 84 30.48 -5.03 -10.27
N GLU A 85 30.48 -5.44 -11.55
CA GLU A 85 29.52 -4.89 -12.51
C GLU A 85 28.09 -5.28 -12.12
N PRO A 86 27.12 -4.32 -12.16
CA PRO A 86 25.74 -4.59 -11.86
C PRO A 86 25.18 -5.64 -12.83
N PHE A 87 24.38 -6.56 -12.31
CA PHE A 87 23.74 -7.59 -13.13
C PHE A 87 22.81 -6.95 -14.18
N ALA A 88 23.00 -7.35 -15.43
CA ALA A 88 22.16 -6.94 -16.55
C ALA A 88 21.72 -8.15 -17.38
N LEU A 89 20.46 -8.17 -17.79
CA LEU A 89 19.94 -9.15 -18.72
C LEU A 89 20.46 -8.89 -20.15
N PRO A 90 20.59 -9.93 -20.99
CA PRO A 90 21.06 -9.78 -22.37
C PRO A 90 20.26 -8.72 -23.14
N GLY A 91 20.96 -7.73 -23.68
CA GLY A 91 20.34 -6.64 -24.46
C GLY A 91 19.71 -5.52 -23.61
N MET A 92 19.87 -5.53 -22.29
CA MET A 92 19.32 -4.50 -21.40
C MET A 92 20.44 -3.84 -20.59
N THR A 93 20.18 -2.61 -20.14
CA THR A 93 21.03 -1.94 -19.17
C THR A 93 20.74 -2.48 -17.75
N ALA A 94 21.68 -2.32 -16.82
CA ALA A 94 21.49 -2.70 -15.42
C ALA A 94 20.26 -2.01 -14.81
N GLY A 95 20.00 -0.73 -15.14
CA GLY A 95 18.83 0.00 -14.68
C GLY A 95 17.50 -0.57 -15.20
N GLN A 96 17.46 -0.97 -16.48
CA GLN A 96 16.26 -1.63 -17.04
C GLN A 96 16.01 -2.99 -16.41
N THR A 97 17.07 -3.76 -16.21
CA THR A 97 17.01 -5.05 -15.52
C THR A 97 16.51 -4.89 -14.09
N GLY A 98 17.03 -3.89 -13.36
CA GLY A 98 16.59 -3.57 -12.02
C GLY A 98 15.11 -3.18 -11.95
N ALA A 99 14.63 -2.36 -12.86
CA ALA A 99 13.22 -1.99 -12.93
C ALA A 99 12.32 -3.23 -13.12
N ILE A 100 12.65 -4.11 -14.07
CA ILE A 100 11.88 -5.34 -14.31
C ILE A 100 11.87 -6.26 -13.08
N LEU A 101 13.00 -6.38 -12.39
CA LEU A 101 13.09 -7.21 -11.19
C LEU A 101 12.24 -6.63 -10.05
N ILE A 102 12.32 -5.31 -9.82
CA ILE A 102 11.51 -4.62 -8.82
C ILE A 102 10.02 -4.77 -9.14
N ASP A 103 9.61 -4.52 -10.39
CA ASP A 103 8.22 -4.65 -10.81
C ASP A 103 7.71 -6.09 -10.67
N GLY A 104 8.52 -7.09 -11.05
CA GLY A 104 8.19 -8.51 -10.89
C GLY A 104 7.99 -8.90 -9.43
N VAL A 105 8.91 -8.50 -8.54
CA VAL A 105 8.79 -8.75 -7.10
C VAL A 105 7.59 -8.00 -6.51
N ALA A 106 7.34 -6.75 -6.92
CA ALA A 106 6.20 -5.96 -6.48
C ALA A 106 4.87 -6.61 -6.86
N LEU A 107 4.74 -7.15 -8.08
CA LEU A 107 3.54 -7.87 -8.52
C LEU A 107 3.29 -9.14 -7.71
N ILE A 108 4.35 -9.92 -7.44
CA ILE A 108 4.24 -11.12 -6.60
C ILE A 108 3.86 -10.74 -5.18
N ALA A 109 4.53 -9.73 -4.59
CA ALA A 109 4.24 -9.25 -3.26
C ALA A 109 2.81 -8.71 -3.15
N LEU A 110 2.33 -7.98 -4.16
CA LEU A 110 0.95 -7.50 -4.23
C LEU A 110 -0.05 -8.66 -4.25
N ALA A 111 0.19 -9.69 -5.06
CA ALA A 111 -0.67 -10.87 -5.09
C ALA A 111 -0.68 -11.59 -3.73
N VAL A 112 0.46 -11.68 -3.06
CA VAL A 112 0.55 -12.29 -1.72
C VAL A 112 -0.22 -11.46 -0.70
N VAL A 113 0.00 -10.15 -0.65
CA VAL A 113 -0.61 -9.24 0.35
C VAL A 113 -2.11 -9.09 0.13
N GLU A 114 -2.57 -8.99 -1.13
CA GLU A 114 -3.96 -8.68 -1.45
C GLU A 114 -4.86 -9.91 -1.71
N VAL A 115 -4.25 -11.08 -1.93
CA VAL A 115 -5.02 -12.31 -2.21
C VAL A 115 -4.66 -13.43 -1.23
N VAL A 116 -3.37 -13.81 -1.14
CA VAL A 116 -2.97 -15.00 -0.36
C VAL A 116 -3.16 -14.77 1.13
N ILE A 117 -2.64 -13.65 1.65
CA ILE A 117 -2.75 -13.35 3.10
C ILE A 117 -4.23 -13.24 3.53
N PRO A 118 -5.08 -12.42 2.89
CA PRO A 118 -6.48 -12.35 3.29
C PRO A 118 -7.24 -13.66 3.09
N TRP A 119 -6.87 -14.47 2.09
CA TRP A 119 -7.44 -15.81 1.94
C TRP A 119 -7.19 -16.72 3.13
N LEU A 120 -5.99 -16.62 3.74
CA LEU A 120 -5.57 -17.44 4.88
C LEU A 120 -5.96 -16.85 6.25
N HIS A 121 -6.27 -15.54 6.31
CA HIS A 121 -6.51 -14.79 7.55
C HIS A 121 -7.90 -14.12 7.56
N ASP A 122 -8.93 -14.85 7.17
CA ASP A 122 -10.34 -14.42 7.25
C ASP A 122 -10.61 -13.03 6.64
N GLY A 123 -10.02 -12.78 5.48
CA GLY A 123 -10.22 -11.53 4.73
C GLY A 123 -9.39 -10.35 5.22
N SER A 124 -8.42 -10.55 6.11
CA SER A 124 -7.62 -9.47 6.67
C SER A 124 -6.26 -9.35 5.96
N THR A 125 -6.00 -8.22 5.31
CA THR A 125 -4.66 -7.87 4.83
C THR A 125 -3.80 -7.33 5.98
N PRO A 126 -2.46 -7.23 5.85
CA PRO A 126 -1.62 -6.57 6.86
C PRO A 126 -2.09 -5.15 7.19
N GLY A 127 -2.39 -4.32 6.17
CA GLY A 127 -2.96 -2.99 6.36
C GLY A 127 -4.36 -3.03 6.97
N GLY A 128 -5.21 -3.99 6.56
CA GLY A 128 -6.52 -4.24 7.14
C GLY A 128 -6.43 -4.57 8.62
N SER A 129 -5.51 -5.45 9.00
CA SER A 129 -5.26 -5.80 10.40
C SER A 129 -4.81 -4.60 11.22
N PHE A 130 -3.94 -3.75 10.67
CA PHE A 130 -3.48 -2.53 11.33
C PHE A 130 -4.64 -1.56 11.64
N VAL A 131 -5.58 -1.38 10.71
CA VAL A 131 -6.77 -0.53 10.91
C VAL A 131 -7.96 -1.28 11.49
N ARG A 132 -7.77 -2.52 11.92
CA ARG A 132 -8.81 -3.38 12.52
C ARG A 132 -10.06 -3.52 11.65
N MET A 133 -9.86 -3.95 10.40
CA MET A 133 -10.93 -4.23 9.46
C MET A 133 -10.69 -5.54 8.73
N THR A 134 -11.78 -6.20 8.35
CA THR A 134 -11.76 -7.30 7.39
C THR A 134 -12.42 -6.87 6.08
N PHE A 135 -11.97 -7.45 4.96
CA PHE A 135 -12.60 -7.26 3.66
C PHE A 135 -13.69 -8.29 3.41
N GLU A 136 -13.64 -9.46 4.06
CA GLU A 136 -14.70 -10.47 4.00
C GLU A 136 -15.77 -10.17 5.05
N THR A 137 -16.74 -9.32 4.71
CA THR A 137 -17.84 -8.92 5.59
C THR A 137 -18.92 -9.99 5.74
N HIS A 138 -18.95 -10.97 4.83
CA HIS A 138 -19.94 -12.07 4.81
C HIS A 138 -19.27 -13.42 4.54
N PRO A 139 -19.73 -14.50 5.18
CA PRO A 139 -19.24 -15.84 4.87
C PRO A 139 -19.64 -16.22 3.44
N ARG A 140 -18.65 -16.47 2.58
CA ARG A 140 -18.83 -16.81 1.16
C ARG A 140 -18.50 -18.28 0.91
N THR A 141 -19.19 -18.90 -0.04
CA THR A 141 -18.76 -20.20 -0.56
C THR A 141 -17.44 -20.03 -1.32
N THR A 142 -16.64 -21.11 -1.44
CA THR A 142 -15.32 -21.05 -2.08
C THR A 142 -15.37 -20.44 -3.48
N GLY A 143 -16.41 -20.72 -4.28
CA GLY A 143 -16.57 -20.14 -5.62
C GLY A 143 -16.78 -18.63 -5.61
N TYR A 144 -17.66 -18.13 -4.74
CA TYR A 144 -17.90 -16.70 -4.58
C TYR A 144 -16.72 -15.99 -3.94
N ARG A 145 -15.96 -16.67 -3.09
CA ARG A 145 -14.72 -16.16 -2.50
C ARG A 145 -13.67 -15.91 -3.57
N VAL A 146 -13.47 -16.86 -4.50
CA VAL A 146 -12.58 -16.68 -5.67
C VAL A 146 -13.03 -15.48 -6.52
N LEU A 147 -14.33 -15.40 -6.82
CA LEU A 147 -14.89 -14.29 -7.61
C LEU A 147 -14.69 -12.93 -6.90
N PHE A 148 -14.87 -12.88 -5.59
CA PHE A 148 -14.64 -11.68 -4.79
C PHE A 148 -13.20 -11.19 -4.89
N TYR A 149 -12.20 -12.07 -4.67
CA TYR A 149 -10.80 -11.70 -4.77
C TYR A 149 -10.39 -11.33 -6.20
N ALA A 150 -10.94 -12.01 -7.21
CA ALA A 150 -10.72 -11.66 -8.61
C ALA A 150 -11.30 -10.27 -8.95
N ALA A 151 -12.53 -9.98 -8.53
CA ALA A 151 -13.15 -8.67 -8.75
C ALA A 151 -12.43 -7.55 -7.99
N ARG A 152 -11.99 -7.80 -6.74
CA ARG A 152 -11.20 -6.87 -5.95
C ARG A 152 -9.85 -6.58 -6.62
N SER A 153 -9.11 -7.61 -7.02
CA SER A 153 -7.84 -7.46 -7.73
C SER A 153 -8.00 -6.72 -9.05
N ALA A 154 -9.05 -7.01 -9.82
CA ALA A 154 -9.37 -6.30 -11.05
C ALA A 154 -9.68 -4.82 -10.78
N THR A 155 -10.45 -4.51 -9.73
CA THR A 155 -10.76 -3.13 -9.33
C THR A 155 -9.51 -2.35 -8.95
N LEU A 156 -8.59 -2.97 -8.18
CA LEU A 156 -7.31 -2.39 -7.82
C LEU A 156 -6.42 -2.18 -9.05
N ALA A 157 -6.32 -3.17 -9.93
CA ALA A 157 -5.55 -3.06 -11.17
C ALA A 157 -6.08 -1.91 -12.06
N LEU A 158 -7.40 -1.80 -12.22
CA LEU A 158 -8.01 -0.70 -12.95
C LEU A 158 -7.76 0.65 -12.28
N ALA A 159 -7.80 0.73 -10.95
CA ALA A 159 -7.49 1.95 -10.22
C ALA A 159 -6.02 2.37 -10.42
N PHE A 160 -5.09 1.42 -10.51
CA PHE A 160 -3.68 1.69 -10.81
C PHE A 160 -3.46 2.17 -12.23
N LEU A 161 -4.14 1.57 -13.22
CA LEU A 161 -4.00 1.93 -14.64
C LEU A 161 -4.69 3.26 -14.97
N TRP A 162 -5.76 3.61 -14.27
CA TRP A 162 -6.65 4.73 -14.56
C TRP A 162 -6.79 5.74 -13.42
N VAL A 163 -5.82 5.78 -12.49
CA VAL A 163 -5.72 6.86 -11.49
C VAL A 163 -5.67 8.20 -12.25
N PRO A 164 -6.40 9.22 -11.91
CA PRO A 164 -7.28 9.45 -10.75
C PRO A 164 -8.78 9.15 -10.98
N TRP A 165 -9.20 8.94 -12.21
CA TRP A 165 -10.63 8.84 -12.55
C TRP A 165 -11.33 7.65 -11.88
N MET A 166 -10.64 6.51 -11.79
CA MET A 166 -11.20 5.33 -11.14
C MET A 166 -11.39 5.56 -9.63
N ALA A 167 -10.48 6.28 -8.98
CA ALA A 167 -10.62 6.64 -7.57
C ALA A 167 -11.87 7.49 -7.33
N VAL A 168 -12.15 8.44 -8.24
CA VAL A 168 -13.36 9.28 -8.18
C VAL A 168 -14.62 8.43 -8.37
N ILE A 169 -14.61 7.53 -9.37
CA ILE A 169 -15.75 6.63 -9.63
C ILE A 169 -16.02 5.74 -8.41
N LEU A 170 -14.98 5.12 -7.84
CA LEU A 170 -15.11 4.29 -6.64
C LEU A 170 -15.60 5.08 -5.43
N PHE A 171 -15.12 6.31 -5.26
CA PHE A 171 -15.57 7.21 -4.20
C PHE A 171 -17.05 7.57 -4.35
N VAL A 172 -17.48 7.97 -5.55
CA VAL A 172 -18.89 8.28 -5.84
C VAL A 172 -19.77 7.05 -5.65
N PHE A 173 -19.34 5.88 -6.14
CA PHE A 173 -20.04 4.62 -5.93
C PHE A 173 -20.22 4.32 -4.44
N TYR A 174 -19.14 4.48 -3.65
CA TYR A 174 -19.18 4.28 -2.21
C TYR A 174 -20.13 5.28 -1.50
N LEU A 175 -20.16 6.56 -1.93
CA LEU A 175 -21.09 7.54 -1.36
C LEU A 175 -22.56 7.14 -1.57
N VAL A 176 -22.87 6.54 -2.72
CA VAL A 176 -24.25 6.14 -3.08
C VAL A 176 -24.64 4.82 -2.40
N LYS A 177 -23.78 3.81 -2.46
CA LYS A 177 -24.10 2.45 -2.01
C LYS A 177 -23.61 2.11 -0.61
N ARG A 178 -22.64 2.88 -0.07
CA ARG A 178 -21.93 2.60 1.19
C ARG A 178 -21.12 1.29 1.18
N GLU A 179 -20.95 0.71 0.01
CA GLU A 179 -20.26 -0.56 -0.26
C GLU A 179 -19.35 -0.38 -1.47
N MET A 180 -18.34 -1.24 -1.62
CA MET A 180 -17.51 -1.27 -2.82
C MET A 180 -18.13 -2.20 -3.87
N PRO A 181 -17.78 -2.05 -5.16
CA PRO A 181 -18.34 -2.90 -6.21
C PRO A 181 -18.15 -4.40 -5.99
N TYR A 182 -17.02 -4.80 -5.42
CA TYR A 182 -16.71 -6.20 -5.10
C TYR A 182 -17.44 -6.72 -3.85
N ASP A 183 -17.92 -5.84 -2.95
CA ASP A 183 -18.70 -6.24 -1.77
C ASP A 183 -20.12 -6.70 -2.16
N LEU A 184 -20.59 -6.34 -3.37
CA LEU A 184 -21.90 -6.78 -3.90
C LEU A 184 -21.92 -8.28 -4.29
N ILE A 185 -20.79 -8.96 -4.28
CA ILE A 185 -20.69 -10.39 -4.55
C ILE A 185 -21.15 -11.15 -3.31
N PRO A 186 -22.18 -11.99 -3.43
CA PRO A 186 -22.80 -12.69 -2.30
C PRO A 186 -21.88 -13.73 -1.64
#